data_c339dc9eec63788c8eedac30afb4dafd
#
_entry.id   c339dc9eec63788c8eedac30afb4dafd
#
_cell.length_a   1.000
_cell.length_b   1.000
_cell.length_c   1.000
_cell.angle_alpha   90.00
_cell.angle_beta   90.00
_cell.angle_gamma   90.00
#
_symmetry.space_group_name_H-M   'P 1'
#
loop_
_entity.id
_entity.type
_entity.pdbx_description
1 polymer ?
#
loop_
_entity_poly.entity_id
_entity_poly.type
_entity_poly.pdbx_seq_one_letter_code
_entity_poly.pdbx_strand_id
1 'polypeptide(L)'
;LSTLDLAALFSGGAEAWEALLAPTLTAAHDAHTFLSPTRAREIVPVRELTFQALKANPPSRVRVVVFGQSPYPRVESATGIAMFDNSFTDWSDAKFGKVTSIRCIVKAAAMREHGVPKATSTAELRALIAKNRVVPPAEWFQSMLVQGVLLLNASLTASTNDAISTTAHAAFWKPTVLRIVDGILSARRDEGVVFAWWGTHAKALRKEVERLAAKHPSARIVHVEHVNPAAQGDAFCDGDPFGDIDRALASLGLAKMSWLPQKGWHAAHDAADTARLGDFITETQELHKQYLERLAGAVDEVLLELAPITGIGALPQISLAEAVAPLEARLRGIASLVTHAQGIATKLRASSPTLFAHGLSADEVAAVHLYTLGSGFYKLLNEALRASDRKHASAYLPYLRHFLSALTKLRAAVQGSGVPSTPLYRGVHKDLRGEYAVGKTITWWGVSSCTPKLEIARQFLGGAGRRVLFEVHAPRAVSIRPFSAYAQEDELVLAPGTQLRVEQVIDRGGGLTGITLRELDAAPLVS
;
A
#
# COMPACT_ATOMS: atom_id res chain seq x y z
N LEU A 1 24.91 3.17 -2.31
CA LEU A 1 23.67 3.96 -2.18
C LEU A 1 22.60 3.18 -2.94
N SER A 2 21.61 2.63 -2.22
CA SER A 2 20.48 1.94 -2.86
C SER A 2 19.77 2.91 -3.81
N THR A 3 19.50 2.48 -5.03
CA THR A 3 18.69 3.24 -5.98
C THR A 3 17.33 3.52 -5.39
N LEU A 4 16.78 4.72 -5.58
CA LEU A 4 15.46 5.12 -5.05
C LEU A 4 14.31 4.32 -5.66
N ASP A 5 14.55 3.59 -6.74
CA ASP A 5 13.54 2.84 -7.49
C ASP A 5 12.25 3.66 -7.71
N LEU A 6 12.42 4.80 -8.36
CA LEU A 6 11.30 5.72 -8.63
C LEU A 6 10.29 5.13 -9.60
N ALA A 7 10.73 4.33 -10.59
CA ALA A 7 9.85 3.71 -11.57
C ALA A 7 8.77 2.86 -10.88
N ALA A 8 9.11 2.10 -9.83
CA ALA A 8 8.13 1.33 -9.06
C ALA A 8 7.10 2.22 -8.35
N LEU A 9 7.46 3.45 -7.95
CA LEU A 9 6.54 4.37 -7.30
C LEU A 9 5.53 5.00 -8.28
N PHE A 10 5.92 5.15 -9.54
CA PHE A 10 5.08 5.74 -10.59
C PHE A 10 4.33 4.70 -11.43
N SER A 11 4.67 3.42 -11.32
CA SER A 11 4.00 2.35 -12.05
C SER A 11 2.50 2.30 -11.72
N GLY A 12 1.69 1.90 -12.72
CA GLY A 12 0.25 1.76 -12.55
C GLY A 12 -0.54 3.06 -12.72
N GLY A 13 -0.08 3.96 -13.61
CA GLY A 13 -0.84 5.13 -14.08
C GLY A 13 -0.19 6.50 -13.89
N ALA A 14 0.96 6.58 -13.23
CA ALA A 14 1.65 7.86 -13.02
C ALA A 14 2.87 8.07 -13.92
N GLU A 15 3.01 7.30 -14.99
CA GLU A 15 4.17 7.37 -15.89
C GLU A 15 4.31 8.76 -16.56
N ALA A 16 3.19 9.43 -16.84
CA ALA A 16 3.20 10.80 -17.34
C ALA A 16 3.79 11.81 -16.34
N TRP A 17 3.75 11.49 -15.05
CA TRP A 17 4.33 12.29 -13.97
C TRP A 17 5.79 11.94 -13.68
N GLU A 18 6.20 10.69 -13.95
CA GLU A 18 7.56 10.23 -13.67
C GLU A 18 8.60 11.09 -14.38
N ALA A 19 8.48 11.25 -15.69
CA ALA A 19 9.40 12.06 -16.48
C ALA A 19 9.48 13.51 -15.99
N LEU A 20 8.38 14.04 -15.46
CA LEU A 20 8.30 15.39 -14.91
C LEU A 20 8.97 15.50 -13.53
N LEU A 21 8.80 14.52 -12.66
CA LEU A 21 9.14 14.59 -11.24
C LEU A 21 10.48 13.94 -10.90
N ALA A 22 10.91 12.90 -11.64
CA ALA A 22 12.12 12.17 -11.36
C ALA A 22 13.38 13.04 -11.21
N PRO A 23 13.62 14.08 -12.04
CA PRO A 23 14.79 14.95 -11.85
C PRO A 23 14.78 15.68 -10.50
N THR A 24 13.63 16.19 -10.07
CA THR A 24 13.47 16.88 -8.78
C THR A 24 13.68 15.93 -7.61
N LEU A 25 13.11 14.73 -7.68
CA LEU A 25 13.21 13.72 -6.62
C LEU A 25 14.62 13.16 -6.49
N THR A 26 15.30 12.93 -7.60
CA THR A 26 16.68 12.41 -7.61
C THR A 26 17.68 13.43 -7.08
N ALA A 27 17.46 14.72 -7.34
CA ALA A 27 18.31 15.80 -6.87
C ALA A 27 18.07 16.21 -5.40
N ALA A 28 16.97 15.72 -4.77
CA ALA A 28 16.64 16.11 -3.41
C ALA A 28 17.60 15.49 -2.39
N HIS A 29 18.15 16.32 -1.50
CA HIS A 29 19.15 15.92 -0.51
C HIS A 29 18.66 14.75 0.38
N ASP A 30 17.40 14.82 0.84
CA ASP A 30 16.81 13.83 1.76
C ASP A 30 15.94 12.80 1.06
N ALA A 31 16.15 12.56 -0.25
CA ALA A 31 15.34 11.64 -1.05
C ALA A 31 15.26 10.23 -0.42
N HIS A 32 16.38 9.72 0.12
CA HIS A 32 16.43 8.42 0.78
C HIS A 32 15.58 8.35 2.05
N THR A 33 15.49 9.44 2.83
CA THR A 33 14.67 9.49 4.03
C THR A 33 13.19 9.27 3.71
N PHE A 34 12.70 9.86 2.61
CA PHE A 34 11.26 9.89 2.30
C PHE A 34 10.84 8.87 1.24
N LEU A 35 11.74 8.43 0.37
CA LEU A 35 11.41 7.61 -0.81
C LEU A 35 12.12 6.26 -0.86
N SER A 36 13.14 6.03 -0.01
CA SER A 36 13.83 4.75 0.04
C SER A 36 12.86 3.59 0.32
N PRO A 37 13.08 2.42 -0.30
CA PRO A 37 12.40 1.18 0.11
C PRO A 37 12.57 0.86 1.60
N THR A 38 13.65 1.35 2.22
CA THR A 38 13.98 1.15 3.64
C THR A 38 13.67 2.38 4.51
N ARG A 39 12.86 3.32 4.02
CA ARG A 39 12.45 4.49 4.81
C ARG A 39 11.75 4.09 6.12
N ALA A 40 11.79 4.97 7.10
CA ALA A 40 11.16 4.74 8.39
C ALA A 40 9.67 4.41 8.22
N ARG A 41 9.19 3.40 8.98
CA ARG A 41 7.82 2.90 8.94
C ARG A 41 6.81 3.96 9.40
N GLU A 42 7.23 4.84 10.26
CA GLU A 42 6.43 5.95 10.78
C GLU A 42 6.05 6.96 9.71
N ILE A 43 6.67 6.88 8.54
CA ILE A 43 6.33 7.72 7.39
C ILE A 43 5.13 7.11 6.66
N VAL A 44 4.03 7.85 6.64
CA VAL A 44 2.78 7.51 5.95
C VAL A 44 2.55 8.43 4.74
N PRO A 45 1.82 8.01 3.72
CA PRO A 45 1.27 6.67 3.49
C PRO A 45 2.38 5.63 3.32
N VAL A 46 2.03 4.36 3.16
CA VAL A 46 3.00 3.36 2.73
C VAL A 46 3.69 3.82 1.46
N ARG A 47 4.96 3.40 1.26
CA ARG A 47 5.82 3.93 0.19
C ARG A 47 5.15 3.87 -1.19
N GLU A 48 4.53 2.76 -1.50
CA GLU A 48 3.89 2.44 -2.78
C GLU A 48 2.69 3.35 -3.09
N LEU A 49 2.09 3.93 -2.04
CA LEU A 49 0.97 4.87 -2.14
C LEU A 49 1.39 6.35 -2.11
N THR A 50 2.69 6.66 -2.03
CA THR A 50 3.16 8.06 -1.89
C THR A 50 2.69 8.96 -3.04
N PHE A 51 2.65 8.44 -4.27
CA PHE A 51 2.18 9.19 -5.45
C PHE A 51 0.78 8.76 -5.93
N GLN A 52 0.00 8.09 -5.07
CA GLN A 52 -1.27 7.49 -5.48
C GLN A 52 -2.25 8.52 -6.06
N ALA A 53 -2.30 9.74 -5.53
CA ALA A 53 -3.15 10.80 -6.08
C ALA A 53 -2.84 11.12 -7.57
N LEU A 54 -1.60 10.94 -8.01
CA LEU A 54 -1.17 11.25 -9.38
C LEU A 54 -1.51 10.14 -10.38
N LYS A 55 -1.70 8.89 -9.90
CA LYS A 55 -1.99 7.74 -10.76
C LYS A 55 -3.38 7.80 -11.39
N ALA A 56 -4.30 8.53 -10.78
CA ALA A 56 -5.67 8.65 -11.25
C ALA A 56 -5.78 9.35 -12.61
N ASN A 57 -5.10 10.48 -12.78
CA ASN A 57 -5.24 11.33 -13.93
C ASN A 57 -3.91 11.94 -14.38
N PRO A 58 -3.66 12.05 -15.71
CA PRO A 58 -2.55 12.83 -16.22
C PRO A 58 -2.77 14.34 -15.98
N PRO A 59 -1.72 15.19 -16.08
CA PRO A 59 -1.82 16.64 -15.85
C PRO A 59 -2.92 17.33 -16.66
N SER A 60 -3.14 16.89 -17.91
CA SER A 60 -4.12 17.49 -18.84
C SER A 60 -5.58 17.32 -18.41
N ARG A 61 -5.88 16.33 -17.56
CA ARG A 61 -7.25 16.07 -17.10
C ARG A 61 -7.61 16.80 -15.80
N VAL A 62 -6.64 17.41 -15.14
CA VAL A 62 -6.84 18.08 -13.85
C VAL A 62 -7.55 19.42 -14.03
N ARG A 63 -8.79 19.53 -13.60
CA ARG A 63 -9.62 20.76 -13.65
C ARG A 63 -9.61 21.53 -12.34
N VAL A 64 -9.54 20.82 -11.24
CA VAL A 64 -9.50 21.37 -9.87
C VAL A 64 -8.40 20.66 -9.10
N VAL A 65 -7.54 21.43 -8.45
CA VAL A 65 -6.60 20.89 -7.45
C VAL A 65 -7.09 21.31 -6.07
N VAL A 66 -7.47 20.31 -5.27
CA VAL A 66 -7.81 20.53 -3.85
C VAL A 66 -6.59 20.19 -3.02
N PHE A 67 -6.04 21.19 -2.32
CA PHE A 67 -4.89 20.98 -1.44
C PHE A 67 -5.33 20.66 -0.02
N GLY A 68 -4.96 19.45 0.43
CA GLY A 68 -4.89 19.10 1.85
C GLY A 68 -3.54 19.50 2.45
N GLN A 69 -3.39 19.34 3.75
CA GLN A 69 -2.14 19.63 4.46
C GLN A 69 -1.12 18.50 4.25
N SER A 70 -1.46 17.29 4.72
CA SER A 70 -0.64 16.09 4.73
C SER A 70 -1.52 14.84 4.84
N PRO A 71 -1.00 13.64 4.57
CA PRO A 71 -1.72 12.41 4.86
C PRO A 71 -2.15 12.32 6.34
N TYR A 72 -3.19 11.54 6.60
CA TYR A 72 -3.55 11.22 7.98
C TYR A 72 -2.37 10.58 8.71
N PRO A 73 -2.04 10.98 9.96
CA PRO A 73 -0.90 10.44 10.70
C PRO A 73 -1.23 9.04 11.28
N ARG A 74 -1.89 8.21 10.48
CA ARG A 74 -2.31 6.86 10.83
C ARG A 74 -2.19 5.97 9.61
N VAL A 75 -1.52 4.84 9.78
CA VAL A 75 -1.26 3.91 8.66
C VAL A 75 -2.56 3.39 8.06
N GLU A 76 -3.55 3.07 8.90
CA GLU A 76 -4.85 2.54 8.49
C GLU A 76 -5.74 3.53 7.72
N SER A 77 -5.38 4.80 7.74
CA SER A 77 -6.14 5.88 7.09
C SER A 77 -5.48 6.43 5.83
N ALA A 78 -4.14 6.43 5.77
CA ALA A 78 -3.37 7.14 4.75
C ALA A 78 -3.27 6.35 3.44
N THR A 79 -3.99 6.79 2.41
CA THR A 79 -4.03 6.14 1.08
C THR A 79 -3.15 6.82 0.02
N GLY A 80 -2.49 7.94 0.35
CA GLY A 80 -1.78 8.77 -0.63
C GLY A 80 -2.69 9.71 -1.44
N ILE A 81 -4.00 9.57 -1.33
CA ILE A 81 -4.99 10.53 -1.87
C ILE A 81 -5.47 11.40 -0.71
N ALA A 82 -5.42 12.72 -0.87
CA ALA A 82 -5.82 13.63 0.19
C ALA A 82 -7.28 13.38 0.61
N MET A 83 -7.52 13.38 1.93
CA MET A 83 -8.83 13.21 2.55
C MET A 83 -9.47 11.83 2.37
N PHE A 84 -8.90 10.93 1.59
CA PHE A 84 -9.37 9.56 1.44
C PHE A 84 -8.89 8.72 2.63
N ASP A 85 -9.79 8.50 3.60
CA ASP A 85 -9.56 7.64 4.77
C ASP A 85 -10.10 6.24 4.49
N ASN A 86 -9.20 5.25 4.42
CA ASN A 86 -9.57 3.85 4.14
C ASN A 86 -9.96 3.06 5.40
N SER A 87 -10.05 3.71 6.56
CA SER A 87 -10.44 3.05 7.82
C SER A 87 -11.93 2.73 7.91
N PHE A 88 -12.74 3.22 6.98
CA PHE A 88 -14.18 2.91 6.87
C PHE A 88 -14.61 2.90 5.39
N THR A 89 -15.61 2.08 5.07
CA THR A 89 -16.09 1.84 3.70
C THR A 89 -17.54 2.28 3.46
N ASP A 90 -18.26 2.64 4.54
CA ASP A 90 -19.65 3.07 4.48
C ASP A 90 -19.89 4.30 5.36
N TRP A 91 -20.77 5.21 4.94
CA TRP A 91 -21.11 6.40 5.69
C TRP A 91 -21.85 6.10 7.01
N SER A 92 -22.44 4.92 7.15
CA SER A 92 -23.06 4.45 8.40
C SER A 92 -22.05 4.03 9.46
N ASP A 93 -20.80 3.72 9.07
CA ASP A 93 -19.75 3.35 10.01
C ASP A 93 -19.53 4.43 11.08
N ALA A 94 -19.39 4.00 12.34
CA ALA A 94 -19.15 4.89 13.46
C ALA A 94 -17.90 5.78 13.28
N LYS A 95 -16.89 5.29 12.56
CA LYS A 95 -15.65 6.01 12.28
C LYS A 95 -15.86 7.25 11.42
N PHE A 96 -16.82 7.23 10.47
CA PHE A 96 -17.14 8.41 9.67
C PHE A 96 -17.44 9.63 10.55
N GLY A 97 -18.19 9.46 11.64
CA GLY A 97 -18.48 10.55 12.58
C GLY A 97 -17.26 11.08 13.33
N LYS A 98 -16.19 10.28 13.44
CA LYS A 98 -14.95 10.61 14.16
C LYS A 98 -13.90 11.26 13.25
N VAL A 99 -13.95 11.05 11.94
CA VAL A 99 -13.02 11.66 10.97
C VAL A 99 -13.56 13.02 10.55
N THR A 100 -13.16 14.05 11.29
CA THR A 100 -13.74 15.42 11.17
C THR A 100 -13.64 15.97 9.76
N SER A 101 -12.50 15.80 9.06
CA SER A 101 -12.29 16.36 7.72
C SER A 101 -13.30 15.86 6.70
N ILE A 102 -13.43 14.54 6.51
CA ILE A 102 -14.35 13.99 5.52
C ILE A 102 -15.83 14.22 5.94
N ARG A 103 -16.12 14.17 7.25
CA ARG A 103 -17.45 14.51 7.75
C ARG A 103 -17.85 15.94 7.40
N CYS A 104 -16.97 16.93 7.60
CA CYS A 104 -17.22 18.33 7.25
C CYS A 104 -17.31 18.54 5.74
N ILE A 105 -16.48 17.84 4.94
CA ILE A 105 -16.56 17.86 3.47
C ILE A 105 -17.93 17.39 2.99
N VAL A 106 -18.38 16.23 3.46
CA VAL A 106 -19.68 15.66 3.08
C VAL A 106 -20.84 16.54 3.59
N LYS A 107 -20.71 17.13 4.81
CA LYS A 107 -21.70 18.09 5.33
C LYS A 107 -21.77 19.35 4.46
N ALA A 108 -20.66 19.95 4.10
CA ALA A 108 -20.62 21.12 3.23
C ALA A 108 -21.22 20.82 1.83
N ALA A 109 -20.95 19.65 1.28
CA ALA A 109 -21.58 19.18 0.05
C ALA A 109 -23.11 19.03 0.21
N ALA A 110 -23.56 18.48 1.33
CA ALA A 110 -25.00 18.36 1.63
C ALA A 110 -25.68 19.72 1.85
N MET A 111 -24.98 20.68 2.48
CA MET A 111 -25.46 22.05 2.60
C MET A 111 -25.66 22.69 1.21
N ARG A 112 -24.70 22.48 0.31
CA ARG A 112 -24.73 23.00 -1.06
C ARG A 112 -25.84 22.36 -1.90
N GLU A 113 -25.95 21.04 -1.91
CA GLU A 113 -26.82 20.29 -2.80
C GLU A 113 -28.27 20.19 -2.28
N HIS A 114 -28.46 20.22 -0.94
CA HIS A 114 -29.74 19.97 -0.30
C HIS A 114 -30.20 21.09 0.65
N GLY A 115 -29.45 22.17 0.81
CA GLY A 115 -29.83 23.33 1.63
C GLY A 115 -29.91 23.02 3.13
N VAL A 116 -29.29 21.96 3.64
CA VAL A 116 -29.33 21.65 5.07
C VAL A 116 -28.46 22.63 5.87
N PRO A 117 -28.84 22.96 7.13
CA PRO A 117 -28.09 23.91 7.94
C PRO A 117 -26.77 23.31 8.46
N LYS A 118 -25.78 24.16 8.80
CA LYS A 118 -24.53 23.77 9.46
C LYS A 118 -24.76 22.92 10.74
N ALA A 119 -25.83 23.22 11.48
CA ALA A 119 -26.20 22.53 12.72
C ALA A 119 -26.61 21.06 12.50
N THR A 120 -26.77 20.60 11.24
CA THR A 120 -27.11 19.22 10.92
C THR A 120 -26.16 18.24 11.63
N SER A 121 -26.70 17.39 12.47
CA SER A 121 -25.96 16.37 13.20
C SER A 121 -25.44 15.27 12.29
N THR A 122 -24.48 14.49 12.76
CA THR A 122 -23.98 13.33 12.01
C THR A 122 -25.07 12.29 11.73
N ALA A 123 -26.04 12.13 12.64
CA ALA A 123 -27.17 11.21 12.45
C ALA A 123 -28.11 11.69 11.33
N GLU A 124 -28.46 12.98 11.32
CA GLU A 124 -29.28 13.59 10.27
C GLU A 124 -28.56 13.58 8.93
N LEU A 125 -27.24 13.82 8.91
CA LEU A 125 -26.43 13.73 7.71
C LEU A 125 -26.44 12.31 7.13
N ARG A 126 -26.31 11.28 7.95
CA ARG A 126 -26.43 9.87 7.52
C ARG A 126 -27.83 9.56 6.97
N ALA A 127 -28.88 10.04 7.62
CA ALA A 127 -30.25 9.88 7.13
C ALA A 127 -30.44 10.54 5.77
N LEU A 128 -29.90 11.75 5.56
CA LEU A 128 -29.93 12.46 4.29
C LEU A 128 -29.18 11.70 3.20
N ILE A 129 -27.97 11.21 3.50
CA ILE A 129 -27.14 10.39 2.60
C ILE A 129 -27.92 9.15 2.13
N ALA A 130 -28.52 8.42 3.08
CA ALA A 130 -29.30 7.23 2.77
C ALA A 130 -30.55 7.56 1.94
N LYS A 131 -31.30 8.59 2.33
CA LYS A 131 -32.51 9.05 1.62
C LYS A 131 -32.23 9.43 0.17
N ASN A 132 -31.14 10.13 -0.07
CA ASN A 132 -30.76 10.60 -1.41
C ASN A 132 -29.92 9.60 -2.19
N ARG A 133 -29.69 8.40 -1.65
CA ARG A 133 -28.88 7.35 -2.30
C ARG A 133 -27.51 7.86 -2.72
N VAL A 134 -26.89 8.66 -1.86
CA VAL A 134 -25.51 9.11 -2.07
C VAL A 134 -24.60 7.89 -2.10
N VAL A 135 -23.67 7.88 -3.03
CA VAL A 135 -22.75 6.76 -3.24
C VAL A 135 -21.83 6.54 -2.03
N PRO A 136 -21.32 5.31 -1.81
CA PRO A 136 -20.36 5.02 -0.73
C PRO A 136 -19.06 5.84 -0.84
N PRO A 137 -18.26 5.93 0.24
CA PRO A 137 -17.02 6.71 0.26
C PRO A 137 -16.10 6.46 -0.93
N ALA A 138 -15.80 5.21 -1.26
CA ALA A 138 -14.92 4.86 -2.38
C ALA A 138 -15.47 5.40 -3.72
N GLU A 139 -16.74 5.21 -3.99
CA GLU A 139 -17.41 5.69 -5.21
C GLU A 139 -17.53 7.22 -5.22
N TRP A 140 -17.64 7.88 -4.05
CA TRP A 140 -17.56 9.33 -3.96
C TRP A 140 -16.21 9.86 -4.45
N PHE A 141 -15.09 9.25 -4.00
CA PHE A 141 -13.75 9.60 -4.48
C PHE A 141 -13.57 9.29 -5.96
N GLN A 142 -14.08 8.16 -6.44
CA GLN A 142 -14.11 7.84 -7.88
C GLN A 142 -14.79 8.97 -8.67
N SER A 143 -15.96 9.42 -8.24
CA SER A 143 -16.68 10.52 -8.89
C SER A 143 -15.88 11.82 -8.93
N MET A 144 -15.18 12.18 -7.84
CA MET A 144 -14.31 13.36 -7.84
C MET A 144 -13.19 13.22 -8.88
N LEU A 145 -12.54 12.06 -8.97
CA LEU A 145 -11.48 11.81 -9.94
C LEU A 145 -11.98 11.83 -11.39
N VAL A 146 -13.14 11.23 -11.67
CA VAL A 146 -13.78 11.25 -13.00
C VAL A 146 -14.07 12.68 -13.44
N GLN A 147 -14.48 13.54 -12.52
CA GLN A 147 -14.74 14.95 -12.77
C GLN A 147 -13.46 15.80 -12.90
N GLY A 148 -12.27 15.21 -12.79
CA GLY A 148 -11.00 15.89 -12.94
C GLY A 148 -10.53 16.65 -11.69
N VAL A 149 -10.94 16.23 -10.50
CA VAL A 149 -10.42 16.76 -9.23
C VAL A 149 -9.14 16.01 -8.87
N LEU A 150 -8.05 16.71 -8.66
CA LEU A 150 -6.83 16.19 -8.04
C LEU A 150 -6.87 16.50 -6.54
N LEU A 151 -6.99 15.47 -5.72
CA LEU A 151 -6.94 15.55 -4.27
C LEU A 151 -5.49 15.37 -3.81
N LEU A 152 -4.76 16.48 -3.67
CA LEU A 152 -3.32 16.52 -3.43
C LEU A 152 -3.00 17.09 -2.05
N ASN A 153 -2.12 16.43 -1.30
CA ASN A 153 -1.58 17.02 -0.08
C ASN A 153 -0.41 17.97 -0.40
N ALA A 154 -0.30 19.07 0.32
CA ALA A 154 0.84 19.98 0.26
C ALA A 154 2.16 19.32 0.71
N SER A 155 2.05 18.30 1.56
CA SER A 155 3.12 17.35 1.87
C SER A 155 2.63 15.94 1.54
N LEU A 156 3.34 15.21 0.67
CA LEU A 156 2.91 13.87 0.25
C LEU A 156 3.16 12.79 1.32
N THR A 157 3.89 13.12 2.38
CA THR A 157 4.11 12.23 3.52
C THR A 157 3.91 12.95 4.84
N ALA A 158 3.65 12.17 5.89
CA ALA A 158 3.62 12.60 7.29
C ALA A 158 4.25 11.53 8.17
N SER A 159 4.49 11.80 9.45
CA SER A 159 4.90 10.80 10.44
C SER A 159 3.74 10.44 11.35
N THR A 160 3.68 9.17 11.76
CA THR A 160 2.72 8.69 12.78
C THR A 160 3.14 9.05 14.20
N ASN A 161 4.38 9.54 14.34
CA ASN A 161 4.98 10.03 15.58
C ASN A 161 5.80 11.30 15.27
N ASP A 162 6.50 11.84 16.25
CA ASP A 162 7.29 13.07 16.11
C ASP A 162 8.73 12.85 15.61
N ALA A 163 9.04 11.66 15.06
CA ALA A 163 10.41 11.33 14.63
C ALA A 163 10.90 12.24 13.49
N ILE A 164 9.99 12.65 12.59
CA ILE A 164 10.26 13.65 11.57
C ILE A 164 9.18 14.73 11.67
N SER A 165 9.60 15.97 11.81
CA SER A 165 8.67 17.09 11.98
C SER A 165 7.82 17.35 10.75
N THR A 166 6.61 17.85 10.95
CA THR A 166 5.73 18.29 9.85
C THR A 166 6.41 19.30 8.93
N THR A 167 7.26 20.18 9.50
CA THR A 167 8.03 21.17 8.74
C THR A 167 9.06 20.51 7.81
N ALA A 168 9.75 19.44 8.28
CA ALA A 168 10.71 18.71 7.45
C ALA A 168 10.02 18.00 6.29
N HIS A 169 8.88 17.35 6.54
CA HIS A 169 8.05 16.78 5.47
C HIS A 169 7.64 17.85 4.44
N ALA A 170 7.11 18.98 4.90
CA ALA A 170 6.66 20.06 4.02
C ALA A 170 7.82 20.64 3.20
N ALA A 171 8.99 20.84 3.81
CA ALA A 171 10.18 21.35 3.13
C ALA A 171 10.65 20.41 2.02
N PHE A 172 10.71 19.11 2.30
CA PHE A 172 11.09 18.09 1.32
C PHE A 172 10.14 18.07 0.11
N TRP A 173 8.81 18.10 0.36
CA TRP A 173 7.82 17.93 -0.70
C TRP A 173 7.51 19.19 -1.49
N LYS A 174 7.82 20.37 -0.97
CA LYS A 174 7.51 21.65 -1.61
C LYS A 174 8.02 21.75 -3.06
N PRO A 175 9.29 21.43 -3.39
CA PRO A 175 9.76 21.48 -4.79
C PRO A 175 8.97 20.52 -5.71
N THR A 176 8.66 19.33 -5.23
CA THR A 176 7.90 18.31 -5.98
C THR A 176 6.46 18.77 -6.23
N VAL A 177 5.79 19.31 -5.20
CA VAL A 177 4.41 19.83 -5.34
C VAL A 177 4.37 21.00 -6.32
N LEU A 178 5.35 21.90 -6.28
CA LEU A 178 5.45 23.00 -7.26
C LEU A 178 5.69 22.46 -8.68
N ARG A 179 6.46 21.39 -8.82
CA ARG A 179 6.68 20.75 -10.14
C ARG A 179 5.41 20.07 -10.65
N ILE A 180 4.59 19.47 -9.77
CA ILE A 180 3.25 18.96 -10.13
C ILE A 180 2.38 20.09 -10.67
N VAL A 181 2.32 21.22 -9.98
CA VAL A 181 1.57 22.40 -10.43
C VAL A 181 2.07 22.92 -11.78
N ASP A 182 3.39 23.01 -11.98
CA ASP A 182 4.02 23.43 -13.25
C ASP A 182 3.57 22.52 -14.41
N GLY A 183 3.54 21.20 -14.19
CA GLY A 183 3.05 20.24 -15.17
C GLY A 183 1.57 20.42 -15.52
N ILE A 184 0.73 20.72 -14.52
CA ILE A 184 -0.69 21.01 -14.75
C ILE A 184 -0.87 22.29 -15.55
N LEU A 185 -0.17 23.38 -15.17
CA LEU A 185 -0.25 24.66 -15.87
C LEU A 185 0.21 24.54 -17.33
N SER A 186 1.28 23.77 -17.57
CA SER A 186 1.79 23.48 -18.93
C SER A 186 0.79 22.72 -19.77
N ALA A 187 0.12 21.72 -19.18
CA ALA A 187 -0.81 20.85 -19.88
C ALA A 187 -2.18 21.50 -20.14
N ARG A 188 -2.58 22.45 -19.28
CA ARG A 188 -3.91 23.10 -19.33
C ARG A 188 -3.86 24.59 -19.62
N ARG A 189 -2.82 25.08 -20.25
CA ARG A 189 -2.59 26.51 -20.51
C ARG A 189 -3.78 27.24 -21.16
N ASP A 190 -4.54 26.56 -22.01
CA ASP A 190 -5.65 27.17 -22.75
C ASP A 190 -7.03 26.93 -22.12
N GLU A 191 -7.14 25.97 -21.19
CA GLU A 191 -8.42 25.56 -20.59
C GLU A 191 -8.65 26.11 -19.18
N GLY A 192 -7.59 26.35 -18.45
CA GLY A 192 -7.67 26.85 -17.08
C GLY A 192 -7.78 25.78 -16.01
N VAL A 193 -7.47 26.17 -14.77
CA VAL A 193 -7.50 25.32 -13.57
C VAL A 193 -7.88 26.10 -12.32
N VAL A 194 -8.62 25.46 -11.42
CA VAL A 194 -8.98 26.01 -10.11
C VAL A 194 -8.06 25.40 -9.05
N PHE A 195 -7.45 26.24 -8.21
CA PHE A 195 -6.68 25.85 -7.05
C PHE A 195 -7.48 26.12 -5.76
N ALA A 196 -7.94 25.08 -5.10
CA ALA A 196 -8.68 25.16 -3.83
C ALA A 196 -7.73 24.92 -2.65
N TRP A 197 -7.51 25.95 -1.85
CA TRP A 197 -6.60 25.97 -0.70
C TRP A 197 -7.38 25.77 0.59
N TRP A 198 -7.34 24.55 1.13
CA TRP A 198 -8.07 24.20 2.35
C TRP A 198 -7.14 24.14 3.56
N GLY A 199 -7.08 25.26 4.28
CA GLY A 199 -6.27 25.41 5.49
C GLY A 199 -4.97 26.20 5.29
N THR A 200 -4.40 26.67 6.39
CA THR A 200 -3.25 27.60 6.42
C THR A 200 -2.00 27.01 5.75
N HIS A 201 -1.73 25.70 5.99
CA HIS A 201 -0.55 25.04 5.41
C HIS A 201 -0.66 24.93 3.88
N ALA A 202 -1.84 24.62 3.35
CA ALA A 202 -2.07 24.63 1.91
C ALA A 202 -1.88 26.03 1.33
N LYS A 203 -2.48 27.05 1.95
CA LYS A 203 -2.37 28.46 1.54
C LYS A 203 -0.93 28.99 1.51
N ALA A 204 -0.03 28.43 2.31
CA ALA A 204 1.38 28.84 2.32
C ALA A 204 2.07 28.64 0.97
N LEU A 205 1.60 27.72 0.11
CA LEU A 205 2.13 27.47 -1.23
C LEU A 205 1.59 28.47 -2.28
N ARG A 206 0.51 29.17 -1.99
CA ARG A 206 -0.20 30.00 -2.99
C ARG A 206 0.71 31.02 -3.68
N LYS A 207 1.52 31.76 -2.91
CA LYS A 207 2.43 32.78 -3.48
C LYS A 207 3.44 32.19 -4.46
N GLU A 208 3.96 30.99 -4.18
CA GLU A 208 4.87 30.30 -5.10
C GLU A 208 4.14 29.81 -6.35
N VAL A 209 2.91 29.34 -6.21
CA VAL A 209 2.07 28.94 -7.34
C VAL A 209 1.73 30.16 -8.22
N GLU A 210 1.45 31.33 -7.64
CA GLU A 210 1.25 32.58 -8.39
C GLU A 210 2.50 32.99 -9.16
N ARG A 211 3.70 32.91 -8.55
CA ARG A 211 4.97 33.17 -9.23
C ARG A 211 5.24 32.16 -10.36
N LEU A 212 4.86 30.90 -10.14
CA LEU A 212 5.00 29.86 -11.14
C LEU A 212 4.05 30.12 -12.32
N ALA A 213 2.80 30.47 -12.02
CA ALA A 213 1.79 30.80 -13.03
C ALA A 213 2.19 31.98 -13.92
N ALA A 214 2.95 32.94 -13.39
CA ALA A 214 3.48 34.05 -14.18
C ALA A 214 4.41 33.58 -15.32
N LYS A 215 4.96 32.39 -15.26
CA LYS A 215 5.75 31.75 -16.33
C LYS A 215 4.89 31.11 -17.42
N HIS A 216 3.59 30.98 -17.17
CA HIS A 216 2.61 30.43 -18.09
C HIS A 216 1.55 31.50 -18.43
N PRO A 217 1.86 32.50 -19.24
CA PRO A 217 1.02 33.69 -19.45
C PRO A 217 -0.35 33.39 -20.07
N SER A 218 -0.49 32.24 -20.74
CA SER A 218 -1.79 31.77 -21.27
C SER A 218 -2.58 30.90 -20.27
N ALA A 219 -1.99 30.54 -19.13
CA ALA A 219 -2.70 29.74 -18.15
C ALA A 219 -3.75 30.56 -17.41
N ARG A 220 -5.00 30.12 -17.46
CA ARG A 220 -6.12 30.74 -16.75
C ARG A 220 -6.28 30.04 -15.40
N ILE A 221 -6.01 30.75 -14.30
CA ILE A 221 -6.08 30.19 -12.95
C ILE A 221 -7.04 30.98 -12.08
N VAL A 222 -7.73 30.25 -11.21
CA VAL A 222 -8.57 30.85 -10.15
C VAL A 222 -8.22 30.19 -8.82
N HIS A 223 -8.06 31.01 -7.79
CA HIS A 223 -7.79 30.56 -6.43
C HIS A 223 -9.05 30.65 -5.58
N VAL A 224 -9.35 29.58 -4.85
CA VAL A 224 -10.42 29.50 -3.86
C VAL A 224 -9.82 29.12 -2.51
N GLU A 225 -10.16 29.85 -1.45
CA GLU A 225 -9.59 29.66 -0.13
C GLU A 225 -10.66 29.38 0.94
N HIS A 226 -10.43 28.32 1.71
CA HIS A 226 -11.23 27.98 2.87
C HIS A 226 -10.37 27.55 4.06
N VAL A 227 -10.97 27.46 5.23
CA VAL A 227 -10.33 26.87 6.40
C VAL A 227 -10.13 25.36 6.19
N ASN A 228 -9.29 24.75 7.02
CA ASN A 228 -9.11 23.30 6.98
C ASN A 228 -10.43 22.58 7.30
N PRO A 229 -10.83 21.54 6.53
CA PRO A 229 -12.03 20.75 6.84
C PRO A 229 -12.04 20.13 8.24
N ALA A 230 -10.89 19.94 8.87
CA ALA A 230 -10.78 19.46 10.24
C ALA A 230 -10.79 20.59 11.31
N ALA A 231 -11.04 21.85 10.92
CA ALA A 231 -11.11 22.96 11.87
C ALA A 231 -12.22 22.76 12.90
N GLN A 232 -11.98 23.22 14.13
CA GLN A 232 -12.93 23.10 15.23
C GLN A 232 -14.27 23.75 14.91
N GLY A 233 -15.34 23.22 15.49
CA GLY A 233 -16.69 23.75 15.36
C GLY A 233 -17.26 23.65 13.95
N ASP A 234 -16.76 22.71 13.14
CA ASP A 234 -17.16 22.56 11.73
C ASP A 234 -17.03 23.89 10.94
N ALA A 235 -15.97 24.68 11.24
CA ALA A 235 -15.76 26.01 10.64
C ALA A 235 -15.62 25.96 9.10
N PHE A 236 -15.27 24.82 8.51
CA PHE A 236 -15.29 24.62 7.06
C PHE A 236 -16.68 24.82 6.46
N CYS A 237 -17.72 24.55 7.23
CA CYS A 237 -19.12 24.72 6.86
C CYS A 237 -19.67 26.15 7.05
N ASP A 238 -18.85 27.11 7.52
CA ASP A 238 -19.24 28.52 7.59
C ASP A 238 -19.14 29.22 6.22
N GLY A 239 -18.39 28.63 5.29
CA GLY A 239 -18.29 29.08 3.90
C GLY A 239 -19.09 28.20 2.94
N ASP A 240 -18.97 28.51 1.65
CA ASP A 240 -19.51 27.71 0.54
C ASP A 240 -18.36 27.17 -0.33
N PRO A 241 -17.51 26.25 0.20
CA PRO A 241 -16.29 25.83 -0.49
C PRO A 241 -16.56 25.21 -1.86
N PHE A 242 -17.66 24.52 -2.03
CA PHE A 242 -18.02 23.89 -3.29
C PHE A 242 -18.67 24.87 -4.27
N GLY A 243 -19.50 25.80 -3.77
CA GLY A 243 -20.05 26.85 -4.60
C GLY A 243 -18.99 27.85 -5.11
N ASP A 244 -17.95 28.11 -4.31
CA ASP A 244 -16.83 28.93 -4.75
C ASP A 244 -16.02 28.24 -5.86
N ILE A 245 -15.80 26.93 -5.77
CA ILE A 245 -15.17 26.15 -6.84
C ILE A 245 -16.06 26.17 -8.10
N ASP A 246 -17.37 25.97 -7.97
CA ASP A 246 -18.32 26.01 -9.10
C ASP A 246 -18.32 27.40 -9.79
N ARG A 247 -18.26 28.49 -9.01
CA ARG A 247 -18.16 29.86 -9.54
C ARG A 247 -16.82 30.07 -10.26
N ALA A 248 -15.74 29.54 -9.70
CA ALA A 248 -14.42 29.59 -10.32
C ALA A 248 -14.39 28.81 -11.65
N LEU A 249 -14.96 27.61 -11.67
CA LEU A 249 -15.09 26.80 -12.90
C LEU A 249 -15.91 27.55 -13.96
N ALA A 250 -17.04 28.14 -13.58
CA ALA A 250 -17.88 28.92 -14.49
C ALA A 250 -17.13 30.12 -15.08
N SER A 251 -16.32 30.82 -14.30
CA SER A 251 -15.48 31.94 -14.80
C SER A 251 -14.42 31.50 -15.81
N LEU A 252 -14.04 30.23 -15.79
CA LEU A 252 -13.13 29.61 -16.75
C LEU A 252 -13.87 29.00 -17.97
N GLY A 253 -15.20 29.04 -17.99
CA GLY A 253 -16.02 28.39 -19.02
C GLY A 253 -16.10 26.87 -18.86
N LEU A 254 -15.81 26.36 -17.67
CA LEU A 254 -15.82 24.93 -17.35
C LEU A 254 -17.14 24.54 -16.66
N ALA A 255 -17.62 23.32 -16.91
CA ALA A 255 -18.83 22.80 -16.27
C ALA A 255 -18.63 22.65 -14.75
N LYS A 256 -19.68 22.98 -13.98
CA LYS A 256 -19.76 22.71 -12.54
C LYS A 256 -19.62 21.22 -12.21
N MET A 257 -19.36 20.91 -10.96
CA MET A 257 -19.20 19.54 -10.46
C MET A 257 -20.42 19.08 -9.65
N SER A 258 -20.60 17.76 -9.55
CA SER A 258 -21.48 17.14 -8.60
C SER A 258 -20.68 16.79 -7.34
N TRP A 259 -20.99 17.46 -6.23
CA TRP A 259 -20.22 17.32 -4.99
C TRP A 259 -20.80 16.25 -4.05
N LEU A 260 -22.04 15.82 -4.30
CA LEU A 260 -22.69 14.74 -3.54
C LEU A 260 -23.34 13.74 -4.52
N PRO A 261 -22.53 12.99 -5.29
CA PRO A 261 -23.01 12.11 -6.34
C PRO A 261 -23.97 11.04 -5.79
N GLN A 262 -25.03 10.78 -6.53
CA GLN A 262 -26.05 9.81 -6.19
C GLN A 262 -25.92 8.57 -7.08
N LYS A 263 -26.55 7.47 -6.67
CA LYS A 263 -26.59 6.25 -7.48
C LYS A 263 -27.03 6.54 -8.91
N GLY A 264 -26.24 6.08 -9.88
CA GLY A 264 -26.49 6.32 -11.32
C GLY A 264 -25.74 7.54 -11.89
N TRP A 265 -24.91 8.23 -11.12
CA TRP A 265 -24.12 9.40 -11.54
C TRP A 265 -23.23 9.11 -12.76
N HIS A 266 -22.82 7.86 -12.95
CA HIS A 266 -21.91 7.48 -14.05
C HIS A 266 -22.50 7.74 -15.44
N ALA A 267 -23.84 7.75 -15.59
CA ALA A 267 -24.50 7.97 -16.87
C ALA A 267 -24.17 9.34 -17.52
N ALA A 268 -23.66 10.29 -16.74
CA ALA A 268 -23.24 11.61 -17.20
C ALA A 268 -21.75 11.66 -17.63
N HIS A 269 -21.02 10.55 -17.55
CA HIS A 269 -19.57 10.50 -17.76
C HIS A 269 -19.19 9.40 -18.75
N ASP A 270 -17.96 9.46 -19.27
CA ASP A 270 -17.41 8.42 -20.13
C ASP A 270 -17.33 7.09 -19.36
N ALA A 271 -17.91 6.05 -19.95
CA ALA A 271 -18.06 4.75 -19.28
C ALA A 271 -16.70 4.05 -19.07
N ALA A 272 -15.79 4.14 -20.04
CA ALA A 272 -14.48 3.50 -19.95
C ALA A 272 -13.61 4.17 -18.88
N ASP A 273 -13.62 5.50 -18.82
CA ASP A 273 -12.90 6.26 -17.82
C ASP A 273 -13.48 6.07 -16.40
N THR A 274 -14.81 6.00 -16.30
CA THR A 274 -15.50 5.72 -15.05
C THR A 274 -15.13 4.33 -14.51
N ALA A 275 -15.12 3.31 -15.38
CA ALA A 275 -14.69 1.96 -15.01
C ALA A 275 -13.22 1.93 -14.58
N ARG A 276 -12.32 2.51 -15.36
CA ARG A 276 -10.89 2.61 -15.06
C ARG A 276 -10.62 3.23 -13.69
N LEU A 277 -11.33 4.33 -13.36
CA LEU A 277 -11.16 5.01 -12.08
C LEU A 277 -11.83 4.26 -10.91
N GLY A 278 -12.85 3.45 -11.18
CA GLY A 278 -13.42 2.51 -10.21
C GLY A 278 -12.43 1.41 -9.84
N ASP A 279 -11.80 0.80 -10.85
CA ASP A 279 -10.73 -0.19 -10.65
C ASP A 279 -9.57 0.42 -9.87
N PHE A 280 -9.13 1.63 -10.24
CA PHE A 280 -8.07 2.37 -9.54
C PHE A 280 -8.36 2.59 -8.04
N ILE A 281 -9.59 2.99 -7.68
CA ILE A 281 -9.97 3.17 -6.27
C ILE A 281 -9.99 1.83 -5.54
N THR A 282 -10.52 0.78 -6.18
CA THR A 282 -10.53 -0.57 -5.62
C THR A 282 -9.11 -1.10 -5.40
N GLU A 283 -8.24 -0.95 -6.38
CA GLU A 283 -6.82 -1.33 -6.27
C GLU A 283 -6.10 -0.54 -5.17
N THR A 284 -6.39 0.77 -5.03
CA THR A 284 -5.85 1.59 -3.93
C THR A 284 -6.23 1.04 -2.57
N GLN A 285 -7.51 0.67 -2.39
CA GLN A 285 -8.00 0.12 -1.13
C GLN A 285 -7.39 -1.25 -0.85
N GLU A 286 -7.31 -2.13 -1.85
CA GLU A 286 -6.73 -3.45 -1.70
C GLU A 286 -5.23 -3.39 -1.43
N LEU A 287 -4.47 -2.56 -2.15
CA LEU A 287 -3.05 -2.37 -1.91
C LEU A 287 -2.77 -1.86 -0.49
N HIS A 288 -3.57 -0.90 -0.03
CA HIS A 288 -3.46 -0.37 1.33
C HIS A 288 -3.80 -1.45 2.38
N LYS A 289 -4.87 -2.20 2.18
CA LYS A 289 -5.28 -3.31 3.06
C LYS A 289 -4.21 -4.40 3.12
N GLN A 290 -3.70 -4.84 1.99
CA GLN A 290 -2.63 -5.83 1.90
C GLN A 290 -1.38 -5.38 2.68
N TYR A 291 -1.02 -4.10 2.55
CA TYR A 291 0.09 -3.55 3.31
C TYR A 291 -0.18 -3.55 4.83
N LEU A 292 -1.40 -3.20 5.27
CA LEU A 292 -1.79 -3.27 6.68
C LEU A 292 -1.72 -4.71 7.20
N GLU A 293 -2.20 -5.68 6.44
CA GLU A 293 -2.12 -7.11 6.79
C GLU A 293 -0.67 -7.58 6.88
N ARG A 294 0.18 -7.12 5.98
CA ARG A 294 1.62 -7.39 6.01
C ARG A 294 2.30 -6.75 7.23
N LEU A 295 1.94 -5.52 7.59
CA LEU A 295 2.44 -4.85 8.77
C LEU A 295 1.96 -5.48 10.08
N ALA A 296 0.75 -6.04 10.10
CA ALA A 296 0.22 -6.77 11.27
C ALA A 296 1.04 -8.02 11.57
N GLY A 297 1.96 -8.38 10.68
CA GLY A 297 2.79 -9.57 10.74
C GLY A 297 2.01 -10.80 10.31
N ALA A 298 2.71 -11.86 9.91
CA ALA A 298 2.10 -13.16 9.78
C ALA A 298 1.60 -13.54 11.18
N VAL A 299 0.32 -13.29 11.43
CA VAL A 299 -0.38 -13.81 12.59
C VAL A 299 -0.21 -15.32 12.50
N ASP A 300 0.19 -15.95 13.60
CA ASP A 300 0.16 -17.39 13.81
C ASP A 300 1.48 -18.15 13.68
N GLU A 301 2.47 -17.70 14.44
CA GLU A 301 3.51 -18.62 14.91
C GLU A 301 3.01 -19.41 16.15
N VAL A 302 1.70 -19.72 16.20
CA VAL A 302 1.13 -20.63 17.21
C VAL A 302 1.73 -22.01 16.99
N LEU A 303 2.34 -22.55 18.03
CA LEU A 303 2.98 -23.86 17.98
C LEU A 303 1.92 -24.95 17.99
N LEU A 304 1.75 -25.61 16.85
CA LEU A 304 0.81 -26.73 16.67
C LEU A 304 1.61 -28.01 16.44
N GLU A 305 1.21 -29.09 17.07
CA GLU A 305 1.66 -30.44 16.73
C GLU A 305 0.76 -30.97 15.62
N LEU A 306 1.25 -30.96 14.38
CA LEU A 306 0.51 -31.38 13.20
C LEU A 306 1.18 -32.56 12.52
N ALA A 307 0.41 -33.36 11.81
CA ALA A 307 0.95 -34.42 10.97
C ALA A 307 1.76 -33.83 9.79
N PRO A 308 2.90 -34.44 9.41
CA PRO A 308 3.66 -34.05 8.23
C PRO A 308 2.81 -34.10 6.94
N ILE A 309 3.17 -33.26 5.98
CA ILE A 309 2.67 -33.32 4.60
C ILE A 309 3.83 -33.80 3.73
N THR A 310 3.72 -34.99 3.18
CA THR A 310 4.78 -35.61 2.37
C THR A 310 4.29 -35.98 0.97
N GLY A 311 5.23 -36.22 0.05
CA GLY A 311 4.93 -36.69 -1.30
C GLY A 311 4.58 -35.56 -2.28
N ILE A 312 4.81 -34.29 -1.95
CA ILE A 312 4.55 -33.15 -2.85
C ILE A 312 5.42 -33.29 -4.11
N GLY A 313 6.66 -33.74 -3.97
CA GLY A 313 7.58 -33.95 -5.10
C GLY A 313 7.13 -35.01 -6.10
N ALA A 314 6.29 -35.96 -5.67
CA ALA A 314 5.75 -37.03 -6.51
C ALA A 314 4.48 -36.62 -7.30
N LEU A 315 3.90 -35.46 -7.01
CA LEU A 315 2.71 -34.99 -7.73
C LEU A 315 3.01 -34.78 -9.23
N PRO A 316 2.02 -34.87 -10.11
CA PRO A 316 2.17 -34.54 -11.53
C PRO A 316 2.70 -33.10 -11.71
N GLN A 317 3.59 -32.91 -12.70
CA GLN A 317 4.05 -31.57 -13.06
C GLN A 317 3.06 -30.95 -14.05
N ILE A 318 2.19 -30.12 -13.55
CA ILE A 318 1.22 -29.34 -14.32
C ILE A 318 1.69 -27.88 -14.39
N SER A 319 1.08 -27.05 -15.24
CA SER A 319 1.40 -25.62 -15.27
C SER A 319 1.00 -24.93 -13.97
N LEU A 320 1.65 -23.80 -13.65
CA LEU A 320 1.28 -23.02 -12.47
C LEU A 320 -0.19 -22.55 -12.53
N ALA A 321 -0.69 -22.22 -13.72
CA ALA A 321 -2.09 -21.83 -13.91
C ALA A 321 -3.05 -22.97 -13.54
N GLU A 322 -2.77 -24.20 -13.98
CA GLU A 322 -3.56 -25.38 -13.60
C GLU A 322 -3.42 -25.68 -12.10
N ALA A 323 -2.23 -25.50 -11.54
CA ALA A 323 -1.95 -25.76 -10.12
C ALA A 323 -2.76 -24.88 -9.17
N VAL A 324 -3.07 -23.64 -9.57
CA VAL A 324 -3.85 -22.70 -8.74
C VAL A 324 -5.31 -22.58 -9.15
N ALA A 325 -5.73 -23.13 -10.28
CA ALA A 325 -7.13 -23.06 -10.73
C ALA A 325 -8.16 -23.46 -9.67
N PRO A 326 -7.94 -24.51 -8.83
CA PRO A 326 -8.87 -24.87 -7.75
C PRO A 326 -9.01 -23.80 -6.66
N LEU A 327 -8.11 -22.82 -6.60
CA LEU A 327 -8.08 -21.77 -5.58
C LEU A 327 -8.92 -20.55 -5.96
N GLU A 328 -9.43 -20.44 -7.21
CA GLU A 328 -10.24 -19.31 -7.68
C GLU A 328 -11.46 -19.05 -6.77
N ALA A 329 -12.06 -20.11 -6.22
CA ALA A 329 -13.19 -19.99 -5.30
C ALA A 329 -12.80 -19.35 -3.93
N ARG A 330 -11.52 -19.41 -3.57
CA ARG A 330 -10.98 -18.87 -2.31
C ARG A 330 -10.29 -17.53 -2.48
N LEU A 331 -9.70 -17.32 -3.64
CA LEU A 331 -9.01 -16.08 -4.01
C LEU A 331 -9.42 -15.69 -5.44
N ARG A 332 -10.46 -14.88 -5.53
CA ARG A 332 -11.00 -14.42 -6.81
C ARG A 332 -9.93 -13.65 -7.59
N GLY A 333 -9.77 -13.99 -8.86
CA GLY A 333 -8.80 -13.35 -9.74
C GLY A 333 -7.37 -13.92 -9.63
N ILE A 334 -7.17 -15.06 -8.98
CA ILE A 334 -5.85 -15.71 -8.88
C ILE A 334 -5.26 -16.01 -10.26
N ALA A 335 -6.08 -16.29 -11.27
CA ALA A 335 -5.64 -16.50 -12.64
C ALA A 335 -4.90 -15.27 -13.21
N SER A 336 -5.41 -14.06 -12.95
CA SER A 336 -4.76 -12.80 -13.35
C SER A 336 -3.44 -12.58 -12.61
N LEU A 337 -3.37 -12.93 -11.33
CA LEU A 337 -2.13 -12.85 -10.54
C LEU A 337 -1.06 -13.80 -11.08
N VAL A 338 -1.45 -15.02 -11.49
CA VAL A 338 -0.53 -15.97 -12.13
C VAL A 338 -0.04 -15.45 -13.47
N THR A 339 -0.93 -14.91 -14.31
CA THR A 339 -0.55 -14.30 -15.59
C THR A 339 0.46 -13.17 -15.38
N HIS A 340 0.23 -12.31 -14.37
CA HIS A 340 1.16 -11.26 -13.97
C HIS A 340 2.53 -11.85 -13.56
N ALA A 341 2.54 -12.83 -12.65
CA ALA A 341 3.76 -13.46 -12.15
C ALA A 341 4.55 -14.15 -13.27
N GLN A 342 3.89 -14.83 -14.21
CA GLN A 342 4.51 -15.43 -15.39
C GLN A 342 5.09 -14.36 -16.35
N GLY A 343 4.42 -13.22 -16.48
CA GLY A 343 4.95 -12.06 -17.21
C GLY A 343 6.25 -11.52 -16.60
N ILE A 344 6.33 -11.43 -15.27
CA ILE A 344 7.55 -11.06 -14.55
C ILE A 344 8.65 -12.12 -14.76
N ALA A 345 8.35 -13.41 -14.64
CA ALA A 345 9.30 -14.49 -14.87
C ALA A 345 9.89 -14.44 -16.29
N THR A 346 9.07 -14.15 -17.29
CA THR A 346 9.48 -13.98 -18.69
C THR A 346 10.44 -12.79 -18.85
N LYS A 347 10.09 -11.64 -18.26
CA LYS A 347 10.94 -10.44 -18.26
C LYS A 347 12.29 -10.70 -17.58
N LEU A 348 12.29 -11.33 -16.41
CA LEU A 348 13.51 -11.70 -15.68
C LEU A 348 14.38 -12.66 -16.48
N ARG A 349 13.81 -13.63 -17.18
CA ARG A 349 14.57 -14.55 -18.04
C ARG A 349 15.27 -13.81 -19.18
N ALA A 350 14.63 -12.82 -19.77
CA ALA A 350 15.21 -12.01 -20.83
C ALA A 350 16.31 -11.05 -20.32
N SER A 351 16.09 -10.40 -19.18
CA SER A 351 17.01 -9.38 -18.63
C SER A 351 18.14 -9.93 -17.77
N SER A 352 17.95 -11.10 -17.17
CA SER A 352 18.88 -11.70 -16.20
C SER A 352 18.92 -13.22 -16.33
N PRO A 353 19.37 -13.77 -17.49
CA PRO A 353 19.33 -15.20 -17.76
C PRO A 353 20.16 -16.04 -16.78
N THR A 354 21.15 -15.44 -16.12
CA THR A 354 21.97 -16.10 -15.09
C THR A 354 21.16 -16.56 -13.89
N LEU A 355 20.04 -15.91 -13.58
CA LEU A 355 19.13 -16.34 -12.50
C LEU A 355 18.49 -17.70 -12.80
N PHE A 356 18.44 -18.11 -14.06
CA PHE A 356 17.88 -19.38 -14.52
C PHE A 356 18.93 -20.46 -14.78
N ALA A 357 20.21 -20.16 -14.57
CA ALA A 357 21.32 -21.08 -14.83
C ALA A 357 21.25 -22.39 -14.04
N HIS A 358 20.52 -22.41 -12.92
CA HIS A 358 20.33 -23.58 -12.06
C HIS A 358 19.07 -24.40 -12.42
N GLY A 359 18.56 -24.25 -13.65
CA GLY A 359 17.42 -25.03 -14.16
C GLY A 359 16.06 -24.59 -13.60
N LEU A 360 15.92 -23.34 -13.14
CA LEU A 360 14.63 -22.79 -12.77
C LEU A 360 13.71 -22.68 -13.99
N SER A 361 12.47 -23.16 -13.87
CA SER A 361 11.43 -22.94 -14.87
C SER A 361 10.77 -21.58 -14.70
N ALA A 362 10.05 -21.13 -15.72
CA ALA A 362 9.26 -19.89 -15.62
C ALA A 362 8.14 -20.01 -14.55
N ASP A 363 7.51 -21.16 -14.46
CA ASP A 363 6.46 -21.42 -13.47
C ASP A 363 7.01 -21.48 -12.04
N GLU A 364 8.22 -21.99 -11.82
CA GLU A 364 8.88 -21.96 -10.51
C GLU A 364 9.19 -20.52 -10.07
N VAL A 365 9.72 -19.70 -10.98
CA VAL A 365 9.96 -18.28 -10.71
C VAL A 365 8.65 -17.54 -10.46
N ALA A 366 7.63 -17.81 -11.27
CA ALA A 366 6.30 -17.22 -11.09
C ALA A 366 5.63 -17.66 -9.78
N ALA A 367 5.86 -18.91 -9.33
CA ALA A 367 5.36 -19.37 -8.04
C ALA A 367 6.01 -18.62 -6.87
N VAL A 368 7.32 -18.37 -6.92
CA VAL A 368 8.02 -17.55 -5.93
C VAL A 368 7.50 -16.11 -5.96
N HIS A 369 7.35 -15.52 -7.14
CA HIS A 369 6.81 -14.16 -7.28
C HIS A 369 5.38 -14.05 -6.75
N LEU A 370 4.50 -14.99 -7.09
CA LEU A 370 3.11 -15.05 -6.61
C LEU A 370 3.02 -15.09 -5.08
N TYR A 371 3.91 -15.83 -4.40
CA TYR A 371 3.99 -15.87 -2.95
C TYR A 371 4.24 -14.48 -2.35
N THR A 372 5.10 -13.69 -2.99
CA THR A 372 5.50 -12.36 -2.50
C THR A 372 4.50 -11.25 -2.85
N LEU A 373 3.56 -11.50 -3.77
CA LEU A 373 2.53 -10.52 -4.10
C LEU A 373 1.64 -10.22 -2.89
N GLY A 374 1.31 -8.96 -2.70
CA GLY A 374 0.38 -8.52 -1.65
C GLY A 374 -1.09 -8.96 -1.85
N SER A 375 -1.33 -10.05 -2.58
CA SER A 375 -2.65 -10.54 -2.99
C SER A 375 -3.42 -11.33 -1.92
N GLY A 376 -2.84 -11.51 -0.72
CA GLY A 376 -3.42 -12.39 0.29
C GLY A 376 -3.20 -13.90 0.04
N PHE A 377 -2.63 -14.29 -1.11
CA PHE A 377 -2.36 -15.69 -1.45
C PHE A 377 -1.46 -16.37 -0.40
N TYR A 378 -0.36 -15.72 0.00
CA TYR A 378 0.56 -16.23 1.02
C TYR A 378 -0.14 -16.49 2.37
N LYS A 379 -1.14 -15.67 2.72
CA LYS A 379 -1.92 -15.81 3.96
C LYS A 379 -2.79 -17.08 3.90
N LEU A 380 -3.56 -17.24 2.84
CA LEU A 380 -4.40 -18.43 2.63
C LEU A 380 -3.57 -19.71 2.57
N LEU A 381 -2.40 -19.67 1.89
CA LEU A 381 -1.46 -20.78 1.86
C LEU A 381 -0.98 -21.15 3.27
N ASN A 382 -0.53 -20.14 4.02
CA ASN A 382 0.01 -20.35 5.36
C ASN A 382 -1.07 -20.77 6.37
N GLU A 383 -2.30 -20.27 6.26
CA GLU A 383 -3.46 -20.73 7.02
C GLU A 383 -3.75 -22.21 6.74
N ALA A 384 -3.75 -22.62 5.46
CA ALA A 384 -3.96 -24.00 5.07
C ALA A 384 -2.87 -24.94 5.57
N LEU A 385 -1.60 -24.50 5.56
CA LEU A 385 -0.45 -25.26 6.07
C LEU A 385 -0.47 -25.40 7.61
N ARG A 386 -1.12 -24.49 8.31
CA ARG A 386 -1.30 -24.53 9.77
C ARG A 386 -2.60 -25.16 10.23
N ALA A 387 -3.51 -25.46 9.31
CA ALA A 387 -4.77 -26.07 9.66
C ALA A 387 -4.59 -27.46 10.29
N SER A 388 -5.30 -27.75 11.38
CA SER A 388 -5.30 -29.06 12.04
C SER A 388 -5.81 -30.17 11.12
N ASP A 389 -6.84 -29.88 10.33
CA ASP A 389 -7.25 -30.75 9.23
C ASP A 389 -6.36 -30.52 8.01
N ARG A 390 -5.42 -31.45 7.77
CA ARG A 390 -4.45 -31.40 6.68
C ARG A 390 -5.09 -31.40 5.28
N LYS A 391 -6.36 -31.75 5.16
CA LYS A 391 -7.12 -31.65 3.90
C LYS A 391 -7.22 -30.22 3.40
N HIS A 392 -7.15 -29.21 4.27
CA HIS A 392 -7.14 -27.82 3.86
C HIS A 392 -5.95 -27.47 2.98
N ALA A 393 -4.81 -28.14 3.18
CA ALA A 393 -3.60 -27.94 2.37
C ALA A 393 -3.68 -28.60 0.99
N SER A 394 -4.59 -29.57 0.77
CA SER A 394 -4.60 -30.38 -0.45
C SER A 394 -4.72 -29.56 -1.74
N ALA A 395 -5.54 -28.51 -1.74
CA ALA A 395 -5.69 -27.62 -2.90
C ALA A 395 -4.44 -26.80 -3.23
N TYR A 396 -3.50 -26.67 -2.29
CA TYR A 396 -2.26 -25.89 -2.47
C TYR A 396 -1.05 -26.77 -2.83
N LEU A 397 -1.16 -28.11 -2.73
CA LEU A 397 -0.03 -29.01 -2.96
C LEU A 397 0.55 -28.90 -4.38
N PRO A 398 -0.25 -28.78 -5.47
CA PRO A 398 0.31 -28.58 -6.81
C PRO A 398 1.11 -27.27 -6.93
N TYR A 399 0.65 -26.18 -6.31
CA TYR A 399 1.42 -24.94 -6.22
C TYR A 399 2.71 -25.13 -5.41
N LEU A 400 2.62 -25.76 -4.24
CA LEU A 400 3.78 -26.03 -3.37
C LEU A 400 4.84 -26.86 -4.08
N ARG A 401 4.48 -27.72 -5.00
CA ARG A 401 5.46 -28.44 -5.83
C ARG A 401 6.37 -27.49 -6.60
N HIS A 402 5.81 -26.48 -7.29
CA HIS A 402 6.60 -25.45 -7.98
C HIS A 402 7.46 -24.65 -7.02
N PHE A 403 6.84 -24.20 -5.92
CA PHE A 403 7.50 -23.35 -4.93
C PHE A 403 8.67 -24.08 -4.24
N LEU A 404 8.46 -25.29 -3.74
CA LEU A 404 9.51 -26.08 -3.08
C LEU A 404 10.61 -26.53 -4.04
N SER A 405 10.27 -26.84 -5.29
CA SER A 405 11.26 -27.13 -6.35
C SER A 405 12.14 -25.91 -6.60
N ALA A 406 11.56 -24.72 -6.69
CA ALA A 406 12.31 -23.47 -6.83
C ALA A 406 13.26 -23.27 -5.65
N LEU A 407 12.79 -23.41 -4.40
CA LEU A 407 13.64 -23.27 -3.22
C LEU A 407 14.81 -24.27 -3.21
N THR A 408 14.55 -25.52 -3.62
CA THR A 408 15.57 -26.57 -3.69
C THR A 408 16.68 -26.21 -4.69
N LYS A 409 16.30 -25.74 -5.89
CA LYS A 409 17.23 -25.32 -6.95
C LYS A 409 18.03 -24.09 -6.54
N LEU A 410 17.37 -23.10 -5.96
CA LEU A 410 18.02 -21.88 -5.48
C LEU A 410 19.00 -22.17 -4.36
N ARG A 411 18.68 -23.09 -3.46
CA ARG A 411 19.59 -23.53 -2.40
C ARG A 411 20.81 -24.23 -2.96
N ALA A 412 20.64 -25.14 -3.92
CA ALA A 412 21.76 -25.84 -4.58
C ALA A 412 22.72 -24.85 -5.26
N ALA A 413 22.17 -23.75 -5.81
CA ALA A 413 22.96 -22.70 -6.43
C ALA A 413 23.90 -21.97 -5.47
N VAL A 414 23.57 -21.90 -4.18
CA VAL A 414 24.36 -21.17 -3.16
C VAL A 414 25.30 -22.07 -2.38
N GLN A 415 25.14 -23.38 -2.42
CA GLN A 415 25.95 -24.34 -1.65
C GLN A 415 27.47 -24.33 -1.96
N GLY A 416 27.93 -23.55 -2.95
CA GLY A 416 29.38 -23.35 -3.23
C GLY A 416 30.00 -22.07 -2.67
N SER A 417 29.20 -21.14 -2.12
CA SER A 417 29.66 -19.79 -1.76
C SER A 417 29.57 -19.44 -0.27
N GLY A 418 29.63 -20.44 0.64
CA GLY A 418 29.61 -20.22 2.08
C GLY A 418 28.31 -19.55 2.54
N VAL A 419 27.45 -20.29 3.22
CA VAL A 419 26.22 -19.72 3.80
C VAL A 419 26.63 -18.63 4.81
N PRO A 420 26.10 -17.41 4.75
CA PRO A 420 26.38 -16.41 5.76
C PRO A 420 25.98 -16.93 7.14
N SER A 421 26.92 -16.95 8.08
CA SER A 421 26.66 -17.24 9.51
C SER A 421 25.89 -16.11 10.21
N THR A 422 25.39 -15.15 9.44
CA THR A 422 24.63 -14.01 9.96
C THR A 422 23.23 -14.44 10.37
N PRO A 423 22.79 -14.05 11.55
CA PRO A 423 21.42 -14.32 11.98
C PRO A 423 20.41 -13.63 11.06
N LEU A 424 19.28 -14.27 10.86
CA LEU A 424 18.12 -13.72 10.20
C LEU A 424 17.16 -13.17 11.25
N TYR A 425 16.40 -12.17 10.90
CA TYR A 425 15.46 -11.51 11.81
C TYR A 425 14.04 -11.59 11.27
N ARG A 426 13.08 -11.74 12.21
CA ARG A 426 11.65 -11.67 11.93
C ARG A 426 10.94 -10.95 13.07
N GLY A 427 10.21 -9.89 12.77
CA GLY A 427 9.39 -9.15 13.74
C GLY A 427 7.95 -9.65 13.71
N VAL A 428 7.35 -9.85 14.89
CA VAL A 428 5.95 -10.26 15.04
C VAL A 428 5.28 -9.40 16.11
N HIS A 429 4.14 -8.80 15.78
CA HIS A 429 3.35 -8.00 16.69
C HIS A 429 2.32 -8.85 17.44
N LYS A 430 2.80 -9.77 18.27
CA LYS A 430 2.00 -10.68 19.11
C LYS A 430 2.81 -11.11 20.33
N ASP A 431 2.13 -11.43 21.43
CA ASP A 431 2.78 -12.05 22.59
C ASP A 431 2.88 -13.56 22.38
N LEU A 432 4.09 -14.04 22.15
CA LEU A 432 4.38 -15.46 21.93
C LEU A 432 5.28 -16.05 23.03
N ARG A 433 5.57 -15.32 24.10
CA ARG A 433 6.51 -15.74 25.16
C ARG A 433 6.14 -17.09 25.79
N GLY A 434 4.85 -17.31 26.00
CA GLY A 434 4.35 -18.56 26.61
C GLY A 434 4.48 -19.79 25.72
N GLU A 435 4.67 -19.60 24.42
CA GLU A 435 4.72 -20.69 23.45
C GLU A 435 6.16 -21.18 23.20
N TYR A 436 7.16 -20.31 23.41
CA TYR A 436 8.57 -20.56 23.10
C TYR A 436 9.40 -20.78 24.37
N ALA A 437 9.43 -22.01 24.87
CA ALA A 437 10.27 -22.38 26.02
C ALA A 437 11.69 -22.75 25.56
N VAL A 438 12.72 -22.27 26.26
CA VAL A 438 14.14 -22.63 25.98
C VAL A 438 14.33 -24.12 25.97
N GLY A 439 15.02 -24.65 24.98
CA GLY A 439 15.28 -26.06 24.77
C GLY A 439 14.18 -26.79 24.01
N LYS A 440 13.00 -26.19 23.81
CA LYS A 440 11.90 -26.81 23.05
C LYS A 440 12.24 -26.84 21.56
N THR A 441 11.89 -27.94 20.89
CA THR A 441 11.83 -28.02 19.44
C THR A 441 10.44 -27.60 18.98
N ILE A 442 10.40 -26.74 17.99
CA ILE A 442 9.17 -26.19 17.42
C ILE A 442 9.17 -26.40 15.91
N THR A 443 8.01 -26.38 15.29
CA THR A 443 7.86 -26.47 13.83
C THR A 443 7.16 -25.22 13.30
N TRP A 444 7.79 -24.53 12.37
CA TRP A 444 7.15 -23.48 11.60
C TRP A 444 6.47 -24.08 10.37
N TRP A 445 5.16 -24.30 10.49
CA TRP A 445 4.38 -25.03 9.47
C TRP A 445 4.15 -24.24 8.19
N GLY A 446 4.11 -22.92 8.25
CA GLY A 446 3.99 -22.04 7.09
C GLY A 446 5.33 -21.74 6.45
N VAL A 447 5.31 -21.17 5.24
CA VAL A 447 6.46 -20.50 4.65
C VAL A 447 6.79 -19.30 5.52
N SER A 448 8.01 -19.23 6.02
CA SER A 448 8.39 -18.20 6.98
C SER A 448 9.46 -17.28 6.41
N SER A 449 9.08 -16.02 6.22
CA SER A 449 9.94 -14.96 5.68
C SER A 449 10.77 -14.33 6.79
N CYS A 450 12.07 -14.20 6.56
CA CYS A 450 13.04 -13.54 7.41
C CYS A 450 13.90 -12.57 6.59
N THR A 451 14.61 -11.68 7.26
CA THR A 451 15.56 -10.76 6.60
C THR A 451 16.88 -10.71 7.39
N PRO A 452 18.03 -10.55 6.73
CA PRO A 452 19.31 -10.32 7.42
C PRO A 452 19.40 -8.90 8.01
N LYS A 453 18.45 -8.02 7.68
CA LYS A 453 18.44 -6.62 8.10
C LYS A 453 17.54 -6.44 9.33
N LEU A 454 18.16 -6.23 10.49
CA LEU A 454 17.45 -6.02 11.76
C LEU A 454 16.48 -4.83 11.69
N GLU A 455 16.84 -3.76 10.99
CA GLU A 455 16.01 -2.58 10.79
C GLU A 455 14.71 -2.91 10.01
N ILE A 456 14.77 -3.81 9.03
CA ILE A 456 13.58 -4.29 8.32
C ILE A 456 12.69 -5.11 9.26
N ALA A 457 13.25 -6.07 10.01
CA ALA A 457 12.48 -6.87 10.95
C ALA A 457 11.82 -6.01 12.05
N ARG A 458 12.48 -4.94 12.50
CA ARG A 458 11.93 -3.98 13.47
C ARG A 458 10.70 -3.25 12.92
N GLN A 459 10.63 -3.01 11.62
CA GLN A 459 9.45 -2.39 11.00
C GLN A 459 8.17 -3.22 11.21
N PHE A 460 8.27 -4.53 11.32
CA PHE A 460 7.15 -5.42 11.57
C PHE A 460 6.73 -5.53 13.06
N LEU A 461 7.47 -4.91 13.98
CA LEU A 461 7.17 -4.97 15.42
C LEU A 461 6.09 -3.98 15.88
N GLY A 462 5.87 -2.90 15.16
CA GLY A 462 5.02 -1.81 15.65
C GLY A 462 5.65 -1.01 16.79
N GLY A 463 5.02 0.12 17.13
CA GLY A 463 5.55 1.07 18.14
C GLY A 463 5.26 0.70 19.60
N ALA A 464 4.20 -0.09 19.87
CA ALA A 464 3.73 -0.38 21.23
C ALA A 464 3.08 -1.78 21.31
N GLY A 465 2.79 -2.24 22.53
CA GLY A 465 2.18 -3.53 22.78
C GLY A 465 3.18 -4.68 22.92
N ARG A 466 2.66 -5.89 23.12
CA ARG A 466 3.47 -7.11 23.23
C ARG A 466 3.88 -7.61 21.86
N ARG A 467 5.18 -7.85 21.68
CA ARG A 467 5.78 -8.15 20.37
C ARG A 467 7.02 -9.01 20.53
N VAL A 468 7.35 -9.76 19.49
CA VAL A 468 8.50 -10.66 19.48
C VAL A 468 9.42 -10.31 18.32
N LEU A 469 10.72 -10.22 18.60
CA LEU A 469 11.77 -10.21 17.60
C LEU A 469 12.47 -11.58 17.64
N PHE A 470 12.29 -12.34 16.57
CA PHE A 470 13.03 -13.57 16.34
C PHE A 470 14.40 -13.25 15.74
N GLU A 471 15.43 -13.89 16.31
CA GLU A 471 16.75 -14.03 15.73
C GLU A 471 16.91 -15.50 15.34
N VAL A 472 17.04 -15.77 14.04
CA VAL A 472 16.95 -17.13 13.50
C VAL A 472 18.25 -17.53 12.82
N HIS A 473 18.91 -18.54 13.34
CA HIS A 473 20.06 -19.18 12.74
C HIS A 473 19.59 -20.32 11.83
N ALA A 474 19.35 -20.00 10.55
CA ALA A 474 18.78 -20.93 9.58
C ALA A 474 19.68 -21.04 8.34
N PRO A 475 20.65 -21.97 8.34
CA PRO A 475 21.59 -22.15 7.23
C PRO A 475 20.92 -22.65 5.94
N ARG A 476 19.67 -23.13 6.02
CA ARG A 476 18.91 -23.60 4.85
C ARG A 476 17.90 -22.60 4.33
N ALA A 477 17.85 -21.42 4.91
CA ALA A 477 17.02 -20.34 4.38
C ALA A 477 17.47 -19.95 2.96
N VAL A 478 16.52 -19.65 2.10
CA VAL A 478 16.74 -19.38 0.68
C VAL A 478 16.40 -17.93 0.37
N SER A 479 17.35 -17.18 -0.21
CA SER A 479 17.08 -15.84 -0.69
C SER A 479 16.17 -15.89 -1.92
N ILE A 480 15.04 -15.21 -1.84
CA ILE A 480 14.10 -15.05 -2.94
C ILE A 480 14.12 -13.62 -3.50
N ARG A 481 15.05 -12.80 -3.03
CA ARG A 481 15.18 -11.38 -3.40
C ARG A 481 15.06 -11.09 -4.90
N PRO A 482 15.73 -11.84 -5.82
CA PRO A 482 15.66 -11.54 -7.25
C PRO A 482 14.27 -11.73 -7.85
N PHE A 483 13.41 -12.50 -7.20
CA PHE A 483 12.08 -12.90 -7.67
C PHE A 483 10.95 -12.26 -6.86
N SER A 484 11.29 -11.62 -5.75
CA SER A 484 10.31 -10.99 -4.86
C SER A 484 9.75 -9.71 -5.48
N ALA A 485 8.46 -9.48 -5.29
CA ALA A 485 7.81 -8.19 -5.54
C ALA A 485 8.41 -7.06 -4.66
N TYR A 486 9.13 -7.42 -3.59
CA TYR A 486 9.72 -6.52 -2.59
C TYR A 486 11.21 -6.81 -2.40
N ALA A 487 11.99 -6.73 -3.48
CA ALA A 487 13.42 -7.05 -3.50
C ALA A 487 14.26 -6.29 -2.44
N GLN A 488 13.78 -5.12 -1.99
CA GLN A 488 14.43 -4.28 -0.97
C GLN A 488 14.41 -4.90 0.44
N GLU A 489 13.51 -5.85 0.71
CA GLU A 489 13.42 -6.48 2.02
C GLU A 489 14.50 -7.53 2.25
N ASP A 490 15.29 -7.85 1.21
CA ASP A 490 16.30 -8.91 1.25
C ASP A 490 15.74 -10.20 1.85
N GLU A 491 14.56 -10.59 1.36
CA GLU A 491 13.79 -11.68 1.93
C GLU A 491 14.48 -13.03 1.72
N LEU A 492 14.67 -13.75 2.83
CA LEU A 492 15.02 -15.16 2.87
C LEU A 492 13.84 -15.94 3.45
N VAL A 493 13.50 -17.05 2.82
CA VAL A 493 12.41 -17.89 3.28
C VAL A 493 12.91 -19.22 3.85
N LEU A 494 12.32 -19.63 4.97
CA LEU A 494 12.39 -20.98 5.47
C LEU A 494 11.24 -21.78 4.85
N ALA A 495 11.56 -23.00 4.39
CA ALA A 495 10.56 -23.90 3.85
C ALA A 495 9.47 -24.25 4.91
N PRO A 496 8.22 -24.45 4.49
CA PRO A 496 7.17 -24.86 5.43
C PRO A 496 7.54 -26.19 6.08
N GLY A 497 7.19 -26.34 7.37
CA GLY A 497 7.55 -27.52 8.16
C GLY A 497 9.00 -27.51 8.66
N THR A 498 9.70 -26.37 8.63
CA THR A 498 11.06 -26.25 9.19
C THR A 498 11.03 -26.42 10.70
N GLN A 499 11.91 -27.28 11.22
CA GLN A 499 12.06 -27.54 12.64
C GLN A 499 13.14 -26.65 13.24
N LEU A 500 12.84 -26.01 14.35
CA LEU A 500 13.70 -25.03 15.02
C LEU A 500 13.80 -25.36 16.50
N ARG A 501 14.99 -25.17 17.09
CA ARG A 501 15.19 -25.26 18.54
C ARG A 501 15.22 -23.86 19.14
N VAL A 502 14.50 -23.66 20.23
CA VAL A 502 14.52 -22.41 21.00
C VAL A 502 15.80 -22.39 21.84
N GLU A 503 16.73 -21.49 21.52
CA GLU A 503 17.99 -21.36 22.24
C GLU A 503 17.90 -20.35 23.39
N GLN A 504 17.15 -19.25 23.17
CA GLN A 504 17.08 -18.18 24.15
C GLN A 504 15.75 -17.43 24.07
N VAL A 505 15.28 -16.95 25.23
CA VAL A 505 14.12 -16.06 25.36
C VAL A 505 14.50 -14.94 26.33
N ILE A 506 14.49 -13.68 25.88
CA ILE A 506 14.91 -12.52 26.65
C ILE A 506 13.82 -11.46 26.63
N ASP A 507 13.45 -10.94 27.80
CA ASP A 507 12.65 -9.71 27.87
C ASP A 507 13.57 -8.51 27.60
N ARG A 508 13.29 -7.75 26.55
CA ARG A 508 14.06 -6.55 26.14
C ARG A 508 13.42 -5.25 26.65
N GLY A 509 12.38 -5.35 27.47
CA GLY A 509 11.64 -4.20 28.00
C GLY A 509 10.62 -3.63 26.99
N GLY A 510 9.75 -2.74 27.46
CA GLY A 510 8.74 -2.08 26.60
C GLY A 510 7.79 -3.02 25.87
N GLY A 511 7.54 -4.23 26.39
CA GLY A 511 6.71 -5.25 25.75
C GLY A 511 7.42 -6.04 24.63
N LEU A 512 8.71 -5.81 24.39
CA LEU A 512 9.49 -6.53 23.39
C LEU A 512 10.19 -7.76 23.99
N THR A 513 9.95 -8.94 23.40
CA THR A 513 10.66 -10.18 23.72
C THR A 513 11.60 -10.54 22.56
N GLY A 514 12.86 -10.83 22.84
CA GLY A 514 13.81 -11.44 21.91
C GLY A 514 13.77 -12.97 22.04
N ILE A 515 13.66 -13.68 20.92
CA ILE A 515 13.68 -15.15 20.88
C ILE A 515 14.74 -15.57 19.86
N THR A 516 15.75 -16.35 20.32
CA THR A 516 16.77 -16.92 19.44
C THR A 516 16.40 -18.35 19.07
N LEU A 517 16.37 -18.63 17.79
CA LEU A 517 16.02 -19.93 17.21
C LEU A 517 17.18 -20.48 16.38
N ARG A 518 17.38 -21.79 16.43
CA ARG A 518 18.33 -22.50 15.56
C ARG A 518 17.63 -23.59 14.77
N GLU A 519 17.82 -23.58 13.46
CA GLU A 519 17.31 -24.61 12.55
C GLU A 519 17.98 -25.96 12.86
N LEU A 520 17.17 -27.01 12.99
CA LEU A 520 17.66 -28.37 13.17
C LEU A 520 18.09 -28.96 11.81
N ASP A 521 19.12 -29.83 11.86
CA ASP A 521 19.52 -30.59 10.67
C ASP A 521 18.57 -31.79 10.46
N ALA A 522 17.35 -31.45 10.09
CA ALA A 522 16.26 -32.41 9.80
C ALA A 522 15.52 -31.94 8.54
N ALA A 523 15.00 -32.86 7.76
CA ALA A 523 14.16 -32.52 6.61
C ALA A 523 12.91 -31.77 7.08
N PRO A 524 12.43 -30.75 6.32
CA PRO A 524 11.17 -30.11 6.60
C PRO A 524 10.00 -31.11 6.61
N LEU A 525 9.04 -30.91 7.50
CA LEU A 525 7.87 -31.79 7.62
C LEU A 525 6.80 -31.55 6.53
N VAL A 526 7.05 -30.61 5.63
CA VAL A 526 6.26 -30.37 4.40
C VAL A 526 7.20 -30.54 3.21
N SER A 527 7.04 -31.64 2.44
CA SER A 527 8.00 -32.04 1.40
C SER A 527 7.37 -32.87 0.27
#